data_d4823cf2e5172fb241dffb94d2790f06
#
_entry.id   d4823cf2e5172fb241dffb94d2790f06
#
_cell.length_a   1.000
_cell.length_b   1.000
_cell.length_c   1.000
_cell.angle_alpha   90.00
_cell.angle_beta   90.00
_cell.angle_gamma   90.00
#
_symmetry.space_group_name_H-M   'P 1'
#
loop_
_entity.id
_entity.type
_entity.pdbx_description
1 polymer ?
#
loop_
_entity_poly.entity_id
_entity_poly.type
_entity_poly.pdbx_seq_one_letter_code
_entity_poly.pdbx_strand_id
1 'polypeptide(L)'
;IIFGILLPSNKEGAAEGARQLSFTPDTLQNLFVIGAIFMGGLWFFSLLGEERRSTGAAAQAAENERTSSIWGDLKLVWSNRQTRLFFWFLALSMMFAFAQDPILEPFAGQVFAMDAAHTTRFAAYWGSTAILSTILFIWLGRRYPSLTNTRLSNVGVAMLALTFAIFGLSGLAQIRGLVTIGLVFLGVGLGIWNVGTLGMMMEMSPSRRAGTFLGFWTLVVTIFRGLGTSGAGIALDVLKSLTGGNLPLAYGSIFVACGVGLVVSLWALRQVNVKVFQSEQGIVEADTASVLAAGMD
;
A
#
# COMPACT_ATOMS: atom_id res chain seq x y z
N ILE A 1 -4.69 -20.57 -0.36
CA ILE A 1 -4.47 -21.95 0.11
C ILE A 1 -5.59 -22.36 1.07
N ILE A 2 -5.92 -21.56 2.10
CA ILE A 2 -6.98 -21.87 3.10
C ILE A 2 -8.36 -22.01 2.42
N PHE A 3 -8.71 -21.15 1.47
CA PHE A 3 -9.94 -21.23 0.69
C PHE A 3 -10.07 -22.55 -0.11
N GLY A 4 -8.96 -23.03 -0.69
CA GLY A 4 -8.97 -24.28 -1.46
C GLY A 4 -9.10 -25.55 -0.61
N ILE A 5 -8.82 -25.46 0.70
CA ILE A 5 -8.91 -26.57 1.64
C ILE A 5 -10.29 -26.64 2.29
N LEU A 6 -10.91 -25.48 2.56
CA LEU A 6 -12.17 -25.38 3.32
C LEU A 6 -13.43 -25.44 2.45
N LEU A 7 -13.31 -25.28 1.12
CA LEU A 7 -14.45 -25.35 0.22
C LEU A 7 -14.59 -26.77 -0.35
N PRO A 8 -15.64 -27.51 -0.02
CA PRO A 8 -15.89 -28.81 -0.62
C PRO A 8 -16.12 -28.64 -2.13
N SER A 9 -15.32 -29.34 -2.96
CA SER A 9 -15.61 -29.45 -4.38
C SER A 9 -16.82 -30.38 -4.54
N ASN A 10 -17.99 -29.83 -4.82
CA ASN A 10 -19.16 -30.62 -5.13
C ASN A 10 -18.94 -31.33 -6.48
N LYS A 11 -18.74 -32.64 -6.42
CA LYS A 11 -18.48 -33.50 -7.60
C LYS A 11 -19.76 -33.97 -8.31
N GLU A 12 -20.93 -33.64 -7.78
CA GLU A 12 -22.21 -34.10 -8.32
C GLU A 12 -22.90 -32.98 -9.10
N GLY A 13 -22.88 -33.08 -10.43
CA GLY A 13 -23.78 -32.33 -11.29
C GLY A 13 -23.20 -31.23 -12.18
N ALA A 14 -21.88 -31.12 -12.32
CA ALA A 14 -21.29 -30.16 -13.26
C ALA A 14 -21.05 -30.84 -14.60
N ALA A 15 -21.78 -30.42 -15.62
CA ALA A 15 -21.37 -30.60 -17.01
C ALA A 15 -19.95 -30.10 -17.21
N GLU A 16 -19.15 -30.79 -18.00
CA GLU A 16 -17.73 -30.54 -18.26
C GLU A 16 -17.43 -29.05 -18.44
N GLY A 17 -16.66 -28.47 -17.51
CA GLY A 17 -16.02 -27.15 -17.71
C GLY A 17 -16.16 -26.13 -16.59
N ALA A 18 -17.14 -26.17 -15.71
CA ALA A 18 -17.32 -25.12 -14.69
C ALA A 18 -17.29 -25.69 -13.27
N ARG A 19 -16.15 -25.66 -12.61
CA ARG A 19 -16.07 -25.75 -11.15
C ARG A 19 -16.63 -24.48 -10.55
N GLN A 20 -17.95 -24.36 -10.44
CA GLN A 20 -18.58 -23.33 -9.64
C GLN A 20 -18.31 -23.64 -8.17
N LEU A 21 -17.53 -22.77 -7.52
CA LEU A 21 -17.44 -22.72 -6.06
C LEU A 21 -18.83 -22.26 -5.57
N SER A 22 -19.67 -23.18 -5.12
CA SER A 22 -20.95 -22.84 -4.52
C SER A 22 -20.70 -22.34 -3.10
N PHE A 23 -20.76 -21.03 -2.91
CA PHE A 23 -20.77 -20.43 -1.57
C PHE A 23 -22.15 -20.65 -0.95
N THR A 24 -22.28 -21.68 -0.11
CA THR A 24 -23.46 -21.78 0.75
C THR A 24 -23.33 -20.81 1.92
N PRO A 25 -24.45 -20.28 2.48
CA PRO A 25 -24.41 -19.40 3.65
C PRO A 25 -23.59 -19.98 4.82
N ASP A 26 -23.68 -21.29 5.04
CA ASP A 26 -22.96 -21.97 6.13
C ASP A 26 -21.45 -22.02 5.89
N THR A 27 -21.00 -22.24 4.65
CA THR A 27 -19.57 -22.23 4.31
C THR A 27 -18.96 -20.84 4.42
N LEU A 28 -19.73 -19.79 4.06
CA LEU A 28 -19.32 -18.40 4.27
C LEU A 28 -19.23 -18.07 5.75
N GLN A 29 -20.24 -18.44 6.54
CA GLN A 29 -20.24 -18.19 7.98
C GLN A 29 -19.03 -18.86 8.67
N ASN A 30 -18.78 -20.12 8.39
CA ASN A 30 -17.62 -20.85 8.94
C ASN A 30 -16.30 -20.19 8.56
N LEU A 31 -16.15 -19.73 7.31
CA LEU A 31 -14.96 -19.04 6.84
C LEU A 31 -14.74 -17.72 7.61
N PHE A 32 -15.79 -16.92 7.80
CA PHE A 32 -15.69 -15.66 8.55
C PHE A 32 -15.39 -15.92 10.03
N VAL A 33 -15.99 -16.94 10.64
CA VAL A 33 -15.71 -17.30 12.05
C VAL A 33 -14.27 -17.74 12.23
N ILE A 34 -13.77 -18.62 11.38
CA ILE A 34 -12.36 -19.07 11.42
C ILE A 34 -11.40 -17.89 11.18
N GLY A 35 -11.70 -17.03 10.21
CA GLY A 35 -10.94 -15.82 9.95
C GLY A 35 -10.93 -14.86 11.15
N ALA A 36 -12.06 -14.64 11.78
CA ALA A 36 -12.19 -13.79 12.96
C ALA A 36 -11.41 -14.34 14.17
N ILE A 37 -11.51 -15.66 14.43
CA ILE A 37 -10.74 -16.31 15.50
C ILE A 37 -9.24 -16.20 15.24
N PHE A 38 -8.80 -16.45 14.01
CA PHE A 38 -7.38 -16.38 13.65
C PHE A 38 -6.84 -14.94 13.77
N MET A 39 -7.56 -13.96 13.22
CA MET A 39 -7.18 -12.55 13.32
C MET A 39 -7.23 -12.04 14.75
N GLY A 40 -8.28 -12.38 15.50
CA GLY A 40 -8.42 -12.02 16.92
C GLY A 40 -7.29 -12.64 17.77
N GLY A 41 -6.94 -13.88 17.50
CA GLY A 41 -5.82 -14.56 18.14
C GLY A 41 -4.47 -13.88 17.85
N LEU A 42 -4.17 -13.58 16.59
CA LEU A 42 -2.95 -12.85 16.21
C LEU A 42 -2.90 -11.46 16.83
N TRP A 43 -4.03 -10.75 16.84
CA TRP A 43 -4.13 -9.44 17.49
C TRP A 43 -3.87 -9.53 19.00
N PHE A 44 -4.49 -10.49 19.69
CA PHE A 44 -4.26 -10.74 21.11
C PHE A 44 -2.80 -11.07 21.40
N PHE A 45 -2.18 -11.96 20.62
CA PHE A 45 -0.77 -12.31 20.76
C PHE A 45 0.16 -11.12 20.53
N SER A 46 -0.18 -10.22 19.60
CA SER A 46 0.65 -9.03 19.31
C SER A 46 0.61 -8.01 20.45
N LEU A 47 -0.44 -7.99 21.26
CA LEU A 47 -0.57 -7.10 22.42
C LEU A 47 -0.01 -7.70 23.72
N LEU A 48 0.16 -9.04 23.77
CA LEU A 48 0.68 -9.73 24.95
C LEU A 48 2.13 -9.28 25.26
N GLY A 49 2.29 -8.57 26.37
CA GLY A 49 3.59 -8.12 26.85
C GLY A 49 4.06 -6.74 26.34
N GLU A 50 3.33 -6.13 25.39
CA GLU A 50 3.62 -4.77 24.91
C GLU A 50 3.02 -3.68 25.80
N GLU A 51 1.99 -3.98 26.59
CA GLU A 51 1.40 -3.03 27.55
C GLU A 51 2.33 -2.84 28.76
N ARG A 52 3.44 -2.15 28.55
CA ARG A 52 4.23 -1.60 29.66
C ARG A 52 3.62 -0.27 30.08
N ARG A 53 3.32 -0.12 31.38
CA ARG A 53 2.93 1.17 31.94
C ARG A 53 4.01 2.19 31.58
N SER A 54 3.61 3.24 30.86
CA SER A 54 4.52 4.33 30.50
C SER A 54 5.13 4.92 31.77
N THR A 55 6.45 4.99 31.84
CA THR A 55 7.16 5.74 32.88
C THR A 55 6.76 7.22 32.80
N GLY A 56 6.75 7.95 33.92
CA GLY A 56 6.18 9.31 34.01
C GLY A 56 6.59 10.30 32.91
N ALA A 57 7.81 10.18 32.37
CA ALA A 57 8.27 11.00 31.22
C ALA A 57 7.50 10.72 29.91
N ALA A 58 7.19 9.44 29.64
CA ALA A 58 6.40 9.07 28.46
C ALA A 58 4.91 9.42 28.64
N ALA A 59 4.40 9.39 29.88
CA ALA A 59 3.04 9.85 30.19
C ALA A 59 2.90 11.36 30.02
N GLN A 60 3.88 12.15 30.47
CA GLN A 60 3.93 13.61 30.24
C GLN A 60 4.06 13.98 28.76
N ALA A 61 4.86 13.25 27.99
CA ALA A 61 4.95 13.46 26.54
C ALA A 61 3.61 13.18 25.84
N ALA A 62 2.91 12.12 26.23
CA ALA A 62 1.58 11.77 25.71
C ALA A 62 0.51 12.77 26.13
N GLU A 63 0.62 13.39 27.32
CA GLU A 63 -0.30 14.43 27.80
C GLU A 63 -0.09 15.76 27.09
N ASN A 64 1.16 16.12 26.82
CA ASN A 64 1.52 17.27 25.99
C ASN A 64 1.07 17.12 24.53
N GLU A 65 1.09 15.91 23.96
CA GLU A 65 0.51 15.61 22.64
C GLU A 65 -1.02 15.76 22.63
N ARG A 66 -1.71 15.40 23.73
CA ARG A 66 -3.18 15.52 23.85
C ARG A 66 -3.67 16.98 23.93
N THR A 67 -2.83 17.89 24.36
CA THR A 67 -3.17 19.32 24.47
C THR A 67 -2.89 20.09 23.18
N SER A 68 -2.19 19.53 22.22
CA SER A 68 -1.97 20.16 20.92
C SER A 68 -3.23 20.06 20.05
N SER A 69 -3.58 21.17 19.40
CA SER A 69 -4.67 21.18 18.43
C SER A 69 -4.30 20.36 17.21
N ILE A 70 -5.08 19.32 16.87
CA ILE A 70 -4.88 18.48 15.66
C ILE A 70 -4.71 19.36 14.41
N TRP A 71 -5.49 20.45 14.32
CA TRP A 71 -5.39 21.40 13.20
C TRP A 71 -4.09 22.21 13.21
N GLY A 72 -3.58 22.56 14.40
CA GLY A 72 -2.29 23.23 14.55
C GLY A 72 -1.13 22.33 14.12
N ASP A 73 -1.15 21.08 14.55
CA ASP A 73 -0.13 20.09 14.21
C ASP A 73 -0.18 19.72 12.72
N LEU A 74 -1.40 19.59 12.16
CA LEU A 74 -1.59 19.37 10.72
C LEU A 74 -1.03 20.54 9.90
N LYS A 75 -1.30 21.77 10.31
CA LYS A 75 -0.78 22.97 9.65
C LYS A 75 0.75 23.02 9.71
N LEU A 76 1.33 22.62 10.83
CA LEU A 76 2.78 22.59 11.01
C LEU A 76 3.44 21.53 10.14
N VAL A 77 2.90 20.30 10.15
CA VAL A 77 3.36 19.19 9.27
C VAL A 77 3.25 19.61 7.81
N TRP A 78 2.16 20.30 7.43
CA TRP A 78 1.94 20.76 6.06
C TRP A 78 2.74 21.99 5.67
N SER A 79 3.27 22.76 6.63
CA SER A 79 4.10 23.94 6.36
C SER A 79 5.46 23.58 5.74
N ASN A 80 6.03 22.45 6.11
CA ASN A 80 7.30 21.98 5.58
C ASN A 80 7.15 21.47 4.14
N ARG A 81 7.94 22.01 3.21
CA ARG A 81 7.89 21.66 1.79
C ARG A 81 8.23 20.17 1.55
N GLN A 82 9.23 19.65 2.27
CA GLN A 82 9.67 18.25 2.09
C GLN A 82 8.59 17.28 2.57
N THR A 83 7.94 17.59 3.67
CA THR A 83 6.82 16.81 4.19
C THR A 83 5.64 16.80 3.22
N ARG A 84 5.28 17.96 2.65
CA ARG A 84 4.21 18.02 1.62
C ARG A 84 4.52 17.16 0.41
N LEU A 85 5.76 17.25 -0.11
CA LEU A 85 6.17 16.45 -1.27
C LEU A 85 6.13 14.94 -0.97
N PHE A 86 6.55 14.54 0.23
CA PHE A 86 6.47 13.16 0.67
C PHE A 86 5.01 12.67 0.76
N PHE A 87 4.10 13.46 1.32
CA PHE A 87 2.69 13.08 1.40
C PHE A 87 2.00 13.07 0.04
N TRP A 88 2.36 13.97 -0.88
CA TRP A 88 1.87 13.90 -2.26
C TRP A 88 2.37 12.65 -2.99
N PHE A 89 3.65 12.31 -2.82
CA PHE A 89 4.18 11.06 -3.31
C PHE A 89 3.41 9.85 -2.75
N LEU A 90 3.22 9.82 -1.43
CA LEU A 90 2.48 8.76 -0.75
C LEU A 90 1.04 8.65 -1.25
N ALA A 91 0.33 9.77 -1.33
CA ALA A 91 -1.04 9.85 -1.82
C ALA A 91 -1.20 9.30 -3.23
N LEU A 92 -0.37 9.79 -4.16
CA LEU A 92 -0.40 9.34 -5.56
C LEU A 92 -0.01 7.87 -5.70
N SER A 93 1.05 7.44 -5.01
CA SER A 93 1.48 6.03 -5.08
C SER A 93 0.43 5.09 -4.50
N MET A 94 -0.22 5.44 -3.37
CA MET A 94 -1.32 4.66 -2.80
C MET A 94 -2.53 4.60 -3.75
N MET A 95 -2.94 5.74 -4.30
CA MET A 95 -4.09 5.81 -5.19
C MET A 95 -3.90 4.91 -6.42
N PHE A 96 -2.77 5.04 -7.10
CA PHE A 96 -2.55 4.31 -8.35
C PHE A 96 -2.08 2.86 -8.16
N ALA A 97 -1.28 2.55 -7.12
CA ALA A 97 -0.84 1.19 -6.88
C ALA A 97 -1.99 0.26 -6.45
N PHE A 98 -2.95 0.76 -5.69
CA PHE A 98 -4.09 -0.02 -5.19
C PHE A 98 -5.36 0.10 -6.05
N ALA A 99 -5.35 0.93 -7.09
CA ALA A 99 -6.41 0.98 -8.09
C ALA A 99 -6.69 -0.38 -8.75
N GLN A 100 -5.71 -1.26 -8.80
CA GLN A 100 -5.82 -2.60 -9.39
C GLN A 100 -6.65 -3.58 -8.54
N ASP A 101 -6.80 -3.35 -7.24
CA ASP A 101 -7.47 -4.29 -6.33
C ASP A 101 -8.88 -4.73 -6.83
N PRO A 102 -9.78 -3.81 -7.23
CA PRO A 102 -11.11 -4.19 -7.72
C PRO A 102 -11.15 -4.62 -9.19
N ILE A 103 -10.12 -4.31 -10.00
CA ILE A 103 -10.18 -4.50 -11.45
C ILE A 103 -9.38 -5.71 -11.96
N LEU A 104 -8.41 -6.20 -11.19
CA LEU A 104 -7.46 -7.23 -11.66
C LEU A 104 -8.12 -8.60 -11.86
N GLU A 105 -8.98 -9.03 -10.94
CA GLU A 105 -9.72 -10.28 -11.07
C GLU A 105 -10.78 -10.21 -12.17
N PRO A 106 -11.65 -9.17 -12.23
CA PRO A 106 -12.55 -8.98 -13.36
C PRO A 106 -11.84 -8.88 -14.71
N PHE A 107 -10.67 -8.23 -14.78
CA PHE A 107 -9.85 -8.19 -15.99
C PHE A 107 -9.51 -9.60 -16.50
N ALA A 108 -9.00 -10.44 -15.61
CA ALA A 108 -8.63 -11.82 -15.98
C ALA A 108 -9.85 -12.66 -16.40
N GLY A 109 -10.98 -12.49 -15.72
CA GLY A 109 -12.22 -13.19 -16.05
C GLY A 109 -12.85 -12.70 -17.35
N GLN A 110 -12.97 -11.39 -17.55
CA GLN A 110 -13.71 -10.81 -18.67
C GLN A 110 -12.90 -10.76 -19.98
N VAL A 111 -11.57 -10.56 -19.89
CA VAL A 111 -10.70 -10.46 -21.08
C VAL A 111 -10.16 -11.81 -21.50
N PHE A 112 -9.80 -12.67 -20.55
CA PHE A 112 -9.13 -13.95 -20.83
C PHE A 112 -9.98 -15.18 -20.50
N ALA A 113 -11.23 -15.00 -20.09
CA ALA A 113 -12.13 -16.06 -19.67
C ALA A 113 -11.49 -17.00 -18.61
N MET A 114 -10.70 -16.42 -17.70
CA MET A 114 -10.11 -17.17 -16.58
C MET A 114 -11.20 -17.49 -15.57
N ASP A 115 -11.26 -18.75 -15.13
CA ASP A 115 -12.19 -19.20 -14.11
C ASP A 115 -11.80 -18.69 -12.71
N ALA A 116 -12.77 -18.62 -11.81
CA ALA A 116 -12.57 -18.14 -10.45
C ALA A 116 -11.48 -18.93 -9.68
N ALA A 117 -11.29 -20.21 -9.98
CA ALA A 117 -10.26 -21.03 -9.37
C ALA A 117 -8.84 -20.60 -9.74
N HIS A 118 -8.66 -19.96 -10.89
CA HIS A 118 -7.37 -19.37 -11.29
C HIS A 118 -7.18 -17.96 -10.72
N THR A 119 -8.21 -17.13 -10.74
CA THR A 119 -8.10 -15.73 -10.25
C THR A 119 -7.92 -15.66 -8.74
N THR A 120 -8.50 -16.56 -7.96
CA THR A 120 -8.27 -16.66 -6.50
C THR A 120 -6.81 -16.93 -6.12
N ARG A 121 -5.99 -17.46 -7.04
CA ARG A 121 -4.55 -17.65 -6.82
C ARG A 121 -3.73 -16.37 -7.01
N PHE A 122 -4.31 -15.32 -7.59
CA PHE A 122 -3.60 -14.05 -7.82
C PHE A 122 -3.05 -13.46 -6.53
N ALA A 123 -3.87 -13.44 -5.47
CA ALA A 123 -3.44 -13.01 -4.15
C ALA A 123 -2.28 -13.84 -3.59
N ALA A 124 -2.21 -15.13 -3.90
CA ALA A 124 -1.09 -15.98 -3.50
C ALA A 124 0.18 -15.62 -4.29
N TYR A 125 0.08 -15.35 -5.59
CA TYR A 125 1.25 -15.00 -6.42
C TYR A 125 1.86 -13.66 -6.00
N TRP A 126 1.08 -12.57 -6.01
CA TRP A 126 1.64 -11.27 -5.66
C TRP A 126 1.92 -11.14 -4.16
N GLY A 127 1.10 -11.76 -3.29
CA GLY A 127 1.29 -11.70 -1.84
C GLY A 127 2.53 -12.43 -1.37
N SER A 128 2.80 -13.66 -1.87
CA SER A 128 4.02 -14.40 -1.52
C SER A 128 5.27 -13.68 -2.01
N THR A 129 5.26 -13.17 -3.24
CA THR A 129 6.40 -12.42 -3.78
C THR A 129 6.61 -11.09 -3.06
N ALA A 130 5.54 -10.43 -2.59
CA ALA A 130 5.64 -9.22 -1.77
C ALA A 130 6.30 -9.49 -0.41
N ILE A 131 5.91 -10.57 0.27
CA ILE A 131 6.51 -10.96 1.55
C ILE A 131 7.99 -11.31 1.36
N LEU A 132 8.31 -12.15 0.38
CA LEU A 132 9.69 -12.55 0.09
C LEU A 132 10.56 -11.33 -0.27
N SER A 133 10.04 -10.45 -1.11
CA SER A 133 10.72 -9.21 -1.49
C SER A 133 10.92 -8.29 -0.28
N THR A 134 9.91 -8.12 0.57
CA THR A 134 10.04 -7.32 1.80
C THR A 134 11.16 -7.85 2.69
N ILE A 135 11.19 -9.15 2.98
CA ILE A 135 12.22 -9.78 3.82
C ILE A 135 13.60 -9.59 3.18
N LEU A 136 13.70 -9.86 1.87
CA LEU A 136 14.96 -9.73 1.13
C LEU A 136 15.49 -8.29 1.19
N PHE A 137 14.65 -7.29 0.94
CA PHE A 137 15.09 -5.89 0.88
C PHE A 137 15.31 -5.27 2.28
N ILE A 138 14.67 -5.76 3.33
CA ILE A 138 15.06 -5.44 4.72
C ILE A 138 16.47 -5.97 5.00
N TRP A 139 16.75 -7.21 4.63
CA TRP A 139 18.07 -7.82 4.80
C TRP A 139 19.14 -7.10 3.96
N LEU A 140 18.86 -6.82 2.70
CA LEU A 140 19.75 -6.08 1.80
C LEU A 140 20.05 -4.66 2.31
N GLY A 141 19.03 -3.95 2.78
CA GLY A 141 19.18 -2.60 3.33
C GLY A 141 20.08 -2.56 4.57
N ARG A 142 20.03 -3.62 5.40
CA ARG A 142 20.96 -3.77 6.54
C ARG A 142 22.39 -4.07 6.09
N ARG A 143 22.56 -4.80 5.01
CA ARG A 143 23.88 -5.24 4.51
C ARG A 143 24.56 -4.16 3.66
N TYR A 144 23.80 -3.36 2.92
CA TYR A 144 24.29 -2.37 1.98
C TYR A 144 23.79 -0.96 2.33
N PRO A 145 24.56 -0.15 3.06
CA PRO A 145 24.16 1.22 3.45
C PRO A 145 23.88 2.16 2.26
N SER A 146 24.33 1.79 1.06
CA SER A 146 24.02 2.53 -0.17
C SER A 146 22.55 2.42 -0.61
N LEU A 147 21.81 1.41 -0.11
CA LEU A 147 20.39 1.22 -0.37
C LEU A 147 19.57 2.06 0.64
N THR A 148 19.54 3.36 0.42
CA THR A 148 18.74 4.28 1.24
C THR A 148 17.24 4.04 1.04
N ASN A 149 16.42 4.39 2.04
CA ASN A 149 14.96 4.25 1.96
C ASN A 149 14.37 5.00 0.77
N THR A 150 14.91 6.17 0.43
CA THR A 150 14.53 6.92 -0.78
C THR A 150 14.84 6.14 -2.07
N ARG A 151 15.99 5.46 -2.16
CA ARG A 151 16.33 4.63 -3.33
C ARG A 151 15.40 3.43 -3.45
N LEU A 152 15.11 2.75 -2.32
CA LEU A 152 14.17 1.64 -2.30
C LEU A 152 12.78 2.08 -2.74
N SER A 153 12.27 3.21 -2.22
CA SER A 153 10.98 3.75 -2.67
C SER A 153 10.97 4.07 -4.17
N ASN A 154 12.04 4.67 -4.70
CA ASN A 154 12.17 4.95 -6.13
C ASN A 154 12.12 3.66 -6.98
N VAL A 155 12.89 2.64 -6.59
CA VAL A 155 12.93 1.35 -7.29
C VAL A 155 11.58 0.65 -7.19
N GLY A 156 10.96 0.66 -6.00
CA GLY A 156 9.65 0.05 -5.78
C GLY A 156 8.56 0.68 -6.66
N VAL A 157 8.48 2.01 -6.70
CA VAL A 157 7.49 2.71 -7.56
C VAL A 157 7.78 2.50 -9.04
N ALA A 158 9.05 2.51 -9.46
CA ALA A 158 9.41 2.23 -10.85
C ALA A 158 9.01 0.80 -11.25
N MET A 159 9.21 -0.17 -10.36
CA MET A 159 8.78 -1.55 -10.55
C MET A 159 7.25 -1.65 -10.64
N LEU A 160 6.51 -0.93 -9.80
CA LEU A 160 5.04 -0.86 -9.87
C LEU A 160 4.60 -0.23 -11.20
N ALA A 161 5.21 0.86 -11.64
CA ALA A 161 4.88 1.48 -12.93
C ALA A 161 5.12 0.51 -14.10
N LEU A 162 6.22 -0.25 -14.06
CA LEU A 162 6.50 -1.32 -15.02
C LEU A 162 5.44 -2.43 -14.96
N THR A 163 5.01 -2.83 -13.77
CA THR A 163 3.92 -3.80 -13.58
C THR A 163 2.65 -3.37 -14.28
N PHE A 164 2.26 -2.11 -14.09
CA PHE A 164 1.05 -1.58 -14.74
C PHE A 164 1.22 -1.44 -16.28
N ALA A 165 2.43 -1.16 -16.76
CA ALA A 165 2.72 -1.24 -18.20
C ALA A 165 2.57 -2.67 -18.75
N ILE A 166 3.01 -3.68 -17.98
CA ILE A 166 2.83 -5.11 -18.33
C ILE A 166 1.34 -5.47 -18.35
N PHE A 167 0.55 -5.06 -17.36
CA PHE A 167 -0.90 -5.30 -17.36
C PHE A 167 -1.60 -4.56 -18.50
N GLY A 168 -1.21 -3.30 -18.77
CA GLY A 168 -1.72 -2.55 -19.90
C GLY A 168 -1.42 -3.24 -21.23
N LEU A 169 -0.19 -3.68 -21.44
CA LEU A 169 0.21 -4.45 -22.62
C LEU A 169 -0.54 -5.78 -22.71
N SER A 170 -0.71 -6.49 -21.57
CA SER A 170 -1.49 -7.73 -21.50
C SER A 170 -2.92 -7.51 -22.01
N GLY A 171 -3.58 -6.42 -21.55
CA GLY A 171 -4.94 -6.09 -21.98
C GLY A 171 -5.01 -5.71 -23.45
N LEU A 172 -4.16 -4.77 -23.89
CA LEU A 172 -4.19 -4.24 -25.26
C LEU A 172 -3.79 -5.28 -26.32
N ALA A 173 -2.75 -6.08 -26.04
CA ALA A 173 -2.27 -7.12 -26.95
C ALA A 173 -2.95 -8.48 -26.71
N GLN A 174 -3.82 -8.61 -25.73
CA GLN A 174 -4.53 -9.84 -25.34
C GLN A 174 -3.60 -11.03 -25.05
N ILE A 175 -2.45 -10.76 -24.41
CA ILE A 175 -1.46 -11.78 -24.07
C ILE A 175 -1.68 -12.25 -22.62
N ARG A 176 -2.39 -13.36 -22.45
CA ARG A 176 -2.72 -13.96 -21.13
C ARG A 176 -1.50 -14.21 -20.23
N GLY A 177 -0.37 -14.67 -20.80
CA GLY A 177 0.84 -15.00 -20.04
C GLY A 177 1.44 -13.81 -19.29
N LEU A 178 1.22 -12.58 -19.77
CA LEU A 178 1.70 -11.36 -19.12
C LEU A 178 0.99 -11.08 -17.79
N VAL A 179 -0.21 -11.59 -17.56
CA VAL A 179 -0.93 -11.44 -16.29
C VAL A 179 -0.12 -12.05 -15.15
N THR A 180 0.35 -13.30 -15.31
CA THR A 180 1.14 -13.98 -14.26
C THR A 180 2.49 -13.29 -14.03
N ILE A 181 3.15 -12.86 -15.09
CA ILE A 181 4.40 -12.09 -14.99
C ILE A 181 4.14 -10.78 -14.23
N GLY A 182 3.09 -10.06 -14.60
CA GLY A 182 2.69 -8.83 -13.92
C GLY A 182 2.40 -9.02 -12.43
N LEU A 183 1.76 -10.14 -12.04
CA LEU A 183 1.50 -10.46 -10.62
C LEU A 183 2.79 -10.64 -9.81
N VAL A 184 3.80 -11.30 -10.38
CA VAL A 184 5.11 -11.46 -9.72
C VAL A 184 5.79 -10.09 -9.57
N PHE A 185 5.81 -9.29 -10.63
CA PHE A 185 6.37 -7.94 -10.60
C PHE A 185 5.61 -7.03 -9.62
N LEU A 186 4.27 -7.15 -9.55
CA LEU A 186 3.43 -6.44 -8.59
C LEU A 186 3.88 -6.72 -7.16
N GLY A 187 4.03 -7.99 -6.80
CA GLY A 187 4.46 -8.36 -5.45
C GLY A 187 5.87 -7.87 -5.14
N VAL A 188 6.82 -8.05 -6.05
CA VAL A 188 8.19 -7.54 -5.87
C VAL A 188 8.18 -6.02 -5.70
N GLY A 189 7.47 -5.30 -6.56
CA GLY A 189 7.34 -3.84 -6.50
C GLY A 189 6.72 -3.36 -5.19
N LEU A 190 5.63 -3.98 -4.74
CA LEU A 190 4.97 -3.68 -3.46
C LEU A 190 5.89 -3.94 -2.26
N GLY A 191 6.64 -5.04 -2.26
CA GLY A 191 7.57 -5.36 -1.18
C GLY A 191 8.69 -4.33 -1.05
N ILE A 192 9.35 -3.97 -2.15
CA ILE A 192 10.42 -2.95 -2.18
C ILE A 192 9.86 -1.58 -1.77
N TRP A 193 8.73 -1.19 -2.37
CA TRP A 193 8.08 0.08 -2.10
C TRP A 193 7.69 0.21 -0.62
N ASN A 194 7.16 -0.84 -0.02
CA ASN A 194 6.73 -0.86 1.37
C ASN A 194 7.91 -0.64 2.33
N VAL A 195 9.03 -1.36 2.13
CA VAL A 195 10.25 -1.19 2.91
C VAL A 195 10.77 0.25 2.81
N GLY A 196 10.89 0.77 1.60
CA GLY A 196 11.39 2.13 1.35
C GLY A 196 10.48 3.20 1.95
N THR A 197 9.17 3.10 1.74
CA THR A 197 8.20 4.10 2.18
C THR A 197 8.04 4.14 3.70
N LEU A 198 7.99 2.97 4.37
CA LEU A 198 7.98 2.90 5.83
C LEU A 198 9.28 3.44 6.43
N GLY A 199 10.43 3.11 5.83
CA GLY A 199 11.70 3.66 6.25
C GLY A 199 11.77 5.18 6.11
N MET A 200 11.30 5.73 4.98
CA MET A 200 11.22 7.19 4.80
C MET A 200 10.26 7.84 5.80
N MET A 201 9.12 7.20 6.10
CA MET A 201 8.19 7.68 7.11
C MET A 201 8.89 7.83 8.46
N MET A 202 9.68 6.81 8.88
CA MET A 202 10.44 6.86 10.14
C MET A 202 11.51 7.98 10.12
N GLU A 203 12.24 8.11 9.01
CA GLU A 203 13.28 9.15 8.85
C GLU A 203 12.73 10.58 8.84
N MET A 204 11.49 10.76 8.35
CA MET A 204 10.82 12.05 8.26
C MET A 204 9.84 12.30 9.42
N SER A 205 9.78 11.42 10.41
CA SER A 205 8.94 11.60 11.60
C SER A 205 9.68 12.44 12.64
N PRO A 206 9.16 13.61 13.05
CA PRO A 206 9.75 14.39 14.12
C PRO A 206 9.69 13.65 15.45
N SER A 207 10.81 13.59 16.20
CA SER A 207 10.92 12.82 17.45
C SER A 207 9.90 13.24 18.52
N ARG A 208 9.50 14.50 18.54
CA ARG A 208 8.53 15.06 19.50
C ARG A 208 7.05 14.91 19.07
N ARG A 209 6.78 14.53 17.80
CA ARG A 209 5.42 14.48 17.22
C ARG A 209 5.22 13.24 16.35
N ALA A 210 5.88 12.16 16.70
CA ALA A 210 5.83 10.91 15.94
C ALA A 210 4.40 10.37 15.82
N GLY A 211 3.60 10.47 16.89
CA GLY A 211 2.20 10.01 16.90
C GLY A 211 1.32 10.79 15.92
N THR A 212 1.42 12.13 15.91
CA THR A 212 0.67 12.98 14.96
C THR A 212 1.07 12.69 13.52
N PHE A 213 2.38 12.54 13.25
CA PHE A 213 2.87 12.23 11.91
C PHE A 213 2.40 10.85 11.42
N LEU A 214 2.43 9.84 12.29
CA LEU A 214 1.93 8.50 12.01
C LEU A 214 0.41 8.50 11.75
N GLY A 215 -0.34 9.24 12.58
CA GLY A 215 -1.78 9.42 12.39
C GLY A 215 -2.12 10.05 11.04
N PHE A 216 -1.38 11.10 10.67
CA PHE A 216 -1.56 11.75 9.37
C PHE A 216 -1.16 10.85 8.20
N TRP A 217 -0.07 10.09 8.34
CA TRP A 217 0.33 9.08 7.37
C TRP A 217 -0.78 8.04 7.14
N THR A 218 -1.35 7.51 8.23
CA THR A 218 -2.44 6.53 8.16
C THR A 218 -3.68 7.12 7.48
N LEU A 219 -4.01 8.37 7.77
CA LEU A 219 -5.12 9.08 7.13
C LEU A 219 -4.92 9.18 5.61
N VAL A 220 -3.75 9.65 5.17
CA VAL A 220 -3.41 9.76 3.74
C VAL A 220 -3.47 8.40 3.05
N VAL A 221 -2.85 7.38 3.64
CA VAL A 221 -2.89 6.01 3.11
C VAL A 221 -4.33 5.53 2.93
N THR A 222 -5.16 5.68 3.95
CA THR A 222 -6.55 5.17 3.93
C THR A 222 -7.40 5.91 2.91
N ILE A 223 -7.35 7.24 2.90
CA ILE A 223 -8.15 8.07 1.97
C ILE A 223 -7.73 7.79 0.52
N PHE A 224 -6.44 7.86 0.22
CA PHE A 224 -5.99 7.76 -1.17
C PHE A 224 -6.05 6.32 -1.71
N ARG A 225 -5.88 5.31 -0.85
CA ARG A 225 -6.19 3.94 -1.23
C ARG A 225 -7.67 3.76 -1.53
N GLY A 226 -8.56 4.29 -0.68
CA GLY A 226 -10.00 4.28 -0.90
C GLY A 226 -10.40 4.99 -2.19
N LEU A 227 -9.83 6.17 -2.47
CA LEU A 227 -10.05 6.88 -3.74
C LEU A 227 -9.54 6.09 -4.95
N GLY A 228 -8.40 5.42 -4.82
CA GLY A 228 -7.84 4.57 -5.88
C GLY A 228 -8.75 3.39 -6.20
N THR A 229 -9.16 2.64 -5.19
CA THR A 229 -10.03 1.46 -5.38
C THR A 229 -11.42 1.84 -5.90
N SER A 230 -12.08 2.83 -5.30
CA SER A 230 -13.40 3.28 -5.75
C SER A 230 -13.33 3.98 -7.11
N GLY A 231 -12.34 4.85 -7.31
CA GLY A 231 -12.12 5.58 -8.55
C GLY A 231 -11.81 4.66 -9.73
N ALA A 232 -11.08 3.57 -9.50
CA ALA A 232 -10.77 2.60 -10.55
C ALA A 232 -12.03 1.88 -11.08
N GLY A 233 -12.97 1.53 -10.20
CA GLY A 233 -14.25 0.95 -10.61
C GLY A 233 -15.06 1.91 -11.49
N ILE A 234 -15.22 3.16 -11.03
CA ILE A 234 -15.94 4.20 -11.76
C ILE A 234 -15.25 4.48 -13.11
N ALA A 235 -13.93 4.63 -13.11
CA ALA A 235 -13.16 4.89 -14.33
C ALA A 235 -13.29 3.73 -15.33
N LEU A 236 -13.32 2.49 -14.85
CA LEU A 236 -13.54 1.33 -15.70
C LEU A 236 -14.91 1.35 -16.36
N ASP A 237 -15.98 1.68 -15.64
CA ASP A 237 -17.33 1.74 -16.19
C ASP A 237 -17.45 2.87 -17.25
N VAL A 238 -16.84 4.02 -16.98
CA VAL A 238 -16.74 5.10 -17.95
C VAL A 238 -15.96 4.67 -19.20
N LEU A 239 -14.81 4.02 -19.02
CA LEU A 239 -14.01 3.53 -20.15
C LEU A 239 -14.74 2.45 -20.96
N LYS A 240 -15.46 1.53 -20.33
CA LYS A 240 -16.31 0.56 -21.03
C LYS A 240 -17.37 1.24 -21.91
N SER A 241 -18.00 2.29 -21.39
CA SER A 241 -18.97 3.09 -22.14
C SER A 241 -18.31 3.81 -23.34
N LEU A 242 -17.18 4.47 -23.10
CA LEU A 242 -16.45 5.22 -24.13
C LEU A 242 -15.86 4.33 -25.24
N THR A 243 -15.45 3.10 -24.87
CA THR A 243 -14.88 2.15 -25.85
C THR A 243 -15.93 1.28 -26.55
N GLY A 244 -17.22 1.59 -26.37
CA GLY A 244 -18.30 0.80 -26.98
C GLY A 244 -18.33 -0.66 -26.50
N GLY A 245 -17.90 -0.93 -25.26
CA GLY A 245 -17.85 -2.27 -24.67
C GLY A 245 -16.58 -3.06 -25.00
N ASN A 246 -15.57 -2.46 -25.62
CA ASN A 246 -14.29 -3.12 -25.88
C ASN A 246 -13.52 -3.31 -24.57
N LEU A 247 -13.67 -4.50 -23.95
CA LEU A 247 -13.07 -4.82 -22.65
C LEU A 247 -11.52 -4.77 -22.65
N PRO A 248 -10.82 -5.38 -23.62
CA PRO A 248 -9.37 -5.28 -23.71
C PRO A 248 -8.85 -3.84 -23.70
N LEU A 249 -9.51 -2.96 -24.47
CA LEU A 249 -9.13 -1.56 -24.56
C LEU A 249 -9.45 -0.81 -23.27
N ALA A 250 -10.61 -1.03 -22.66
CA ALA A 250 -11.00 -0.39 -21.39
C ALA A 250 -10.04 -0.75 -20.26
N TYR A 251 -9.77 -2.04 -20.05
CA TYR A 251 -8.84 -2.50 -19.01
C TYR A 251 -7.40 -2.09 -19.29
N GLY A 252 -6.95 -2.23 -20.54
CA GLY A 252 -5.60 -1.82 -20.93
C GLY A 252 -5.37 -0.33 -20.69
N SER A 253 -6.33 0.52 -21.03
CA SER A 253 -6.23 1.97 -20.85
C SER A 253 -6.17 2.36 -19.37
N ILE A 254 -6.95 1.73 -18.48
CA ILE A 254 -6.92 2.06 -17.06
C ILE A 254 -5.59 1.63 -16.42
N PHE A 255 -5.03 0.48 -16.79
CA PHE A 255 -3.72 0.07 -16.32
C PHE A 255 -2.62 1.04 -16.80
N VAL A 256 -2.66 1.46 -18.05
CA VAL A 256 -1.73 2.48 -18.56
C VAL A 256 -1.86 3.79 -17.78
N ALA A 257 -3.09 4.26 -17.53
CA ALA A 257 -3.33 5.46 -16.72
C ALA A 257 -2.76 5.34 -15.31
N CYS A 258 -2.93 4.19 -14.64
CA CYS A 258 -2.33 3.91 -13.33
C CYS A 258 -0.79 3.93 -13.40
N GLY A 259 -0.20 3.33 -14.43
CA GLY A 259 1.24 3.37 -14.67
C GLY A 259 1.77 4.80 -14.81
N VAL A 260 1.09 5.63 -15.60
CA VAL A 260 1.42 7.06 -15.74
C VAL A 260 1.31 7.80 -14.40
N GLY A 261 0.25 7.54 -13.63
CA GLY A 261 0.07 8.10 -12.29
C GLY A 261 1.22 7.74 -11.33
N LEU A 262 1.72 6.50 -11.40
CA LEU A 262 2.89 6.07 -10.64
C LEU A 262 4.19 6.77 -11.10
N VAL A 263 4.35 7.02 -12.40
CA VAL A 263 5.48 7.82 -12.90
C VAL A 263 5.42 9.26 -12.38
N VAL A 264 4.22 9.84 -12.30
CA VAL A 264 4.03 11.18 -11.68
C VAL A 264 4.38 11.14 -10.19
N SER A 265 3.97 10.08 -9.47
CA SER A 265 4.35 9.91 -8.06
C SER A 265 5.87 9.78 -7.89
N LEU A 266 6.54 9.08 -8.81
CA LEU A 266 8.01 8.95 -8.83
C LEU A 266 8.70 10.31 -9.04
N TRP A 267 8.14 11.15 -9.91
CA TRP A 267 8.64 12.51 -10.10
C TRP A 267 8.51 13.35 -8.82
N ALA A 268 7.39 13.24 -8.10
CA ALA A 268 7.21 13.89 -6.80
C ALA A 268 8.24 13.39 -5.76
N LEU A 269 8.48 12.07 -5.71
CA LEU A 269 9.46 11.48 -4.80
C LEU A 269 10.89 11.97 -5.07
N ARG A 270 11.27 12.17 -6.32
CA ARG A 270 12.61 12.69 -6.67
C ARG A 270 12.90 14.09 -6.15
N GLN A 271 11.85 14.85 -5.81
CA GLN A 271 11.97 16.18 -5.21
C GLN A 271 12.09 16.14 -3.68
N VAL A 272 11.84 14.98 -3.05
CA VAL A 272 11.97 14.80 -1.60
C VAL A 272 13.44 14.63 -1.23
N ASN A 273 13.91 15.50 -0.34
CA ASN A 273 15.26 15.44 0.21
C ASN A 273 15.21 15.27 1.73
N VAL A 274 15.40 14.02 2.17
CA VAL A 274 15.36 13.65 3.60
C VAL A 274 16.43 14.38 4.41
N LYS A 275 17.63 14.60 3.82
CA LYS A 275 18.70 15.31 4.54
C LYS A 275 18.36 16.77 4.81
N VAL A 276 17.72 17.46 3.87
CA VAL A 276 17.24 18.84 4.05
C VAL A 276 16.19 18.86 5.14
N PHE A 277 15.25 17.92 5.13
CA PHE A 277 14.24 17.80 6.18
C PHE A 277 14.88 17.64 7.58
N GLN A 278 15.84 16.72 7.72
CA GLN A 278 16.53 16.48 8.99
C GLN A 278 17.35 17.69 9.46
N SER A 279 18.01 18.41 8.56
CA SER A 279 18.75 19.63 8.91
C SER A 279 17.82 20.76 9.38
N GLU A 280 16.68 20.93 8.75
CA GLU A 280 15.66 21.92 9.16
C GLU A 280 15.07 21.58 10.55
N GLN A 281 14.86 20.29 10.85
CA GLN A 281 14.42 19.84 12.17
C GLN A 281 15.48 20.05 13.24
N GLY A 282 16.74 19.75 12.96
CA GLY A 282 17.86 19.97 13.88
C GLY A 282 18.06 21.45 14.24
N ILE A 283 17.86 22.36 13.30
CA ILE A 283 17.92 23.83 13.56
C ILE A 283 16.78 24.23 14.50
N VAL A 284 15.56 23.75 14.26
CA VAL A 284 14.39 24.08 15.09
C VAL A 284 14.55 23.51 16.52
N GLU A 285 15.10 22.31 16.67
CA GLU A 285 15.36 21.73 17.99
C GLU A 285 16.44 22.51 18.77
N ALA A 286 17.50 22.95 18.09
CA ALA A 286 18.57 23.76 18.69
C ALA A 286 18.06 25.14 19.13
N ASP A 287 17.21 25.79 18.29
CA ASP A 287 16.63 27.10 18.59
C ASP A 287 15.65 27.01 19.78
N THR A 288 14.81 25.97 19.82
CA THR A 288 13.91 25.76 20.99
C THR A 288 14.68 25.43 22.28
N ALA A 289 15.77 24.70 22.21
CA ALA A 289 16.61 24.42 23.36
C ALA A 289 17.31 25.69 23.89
N SER A 290 17.77 26.56 22.99
CA SER A 290 18.39 27.86 23.35
C SER A 290 17.40 28.83 24.01
N VAL A 291 16.16 28.87 23.51
CA VAL A 291 15.09 29.73 24.08
C VAL A 291 14.66 29.21 25.46
N LEU A 292 14.57 27.89 25.63
CA LEU A 292 14.26 27.30 26.95
C LEU A 292 15.40 27.54 27.96
N ALA A 293 16.65 27.46 27.55
CA ALA A 293 17.81 27.73 28.40
C ALA A 293 17.85 29.23 28.82
N ALA A 294 17.54 30.15 27.89
CA ALA A 294 17.49 31.59 28.16
C ALA A 294 16.31 32.03 29.04
N GLY A 295 15.25 31.23 29.14
CA GLY A 295 14.07 31.51 29.98
C GLY A 295 14.19 30.95 31.41
N MET A 296 15.31 30.30 31.74
CA MET A 296 15.59 29.74 33.08
C MET A 296 16.58 30.54 33.88
N ASP A 297 17.15 31.62 33.33
CA ASP A 297 17.93 32.65 34.00
C ASP A 297 17.05 33.87 34.32
#